data_b67984a6a3077c391e84a64efa09e339
#
_entry.id   b67984a6a3077c391e84a64efa09e339
#
_cell.length_a   1.000
_cell.length_b   1.000
_cell.length_c   1.000
_cell.angle_alpha   90.00
_cell.angle_beta   90.00
_cell.angle_gamma   90.00
#
_symmetry.space_group_name_H-M   'P 1'
#
loop_
_entity.id
_entity.type
_entity.pdbx_description
1 polymer ?
#
loop_
_entity_poly.entity_id
_entity_poly.type
_entity_poly.pdbx_seq_one_letter_code
_entity_poly.pdbx_strand_id
1 'polypeptide(L)'
;MKRDSGERNLGEKLPIEEFDRQLQSRGWINLNNKRSSISINGLTIDIRGTDDAHLELDDYERVSGKKSGELSIGVTHAPYGRVLDAMAQDEIDLIFAGHTHGGQVRMPWFGGSRSLTTNCDLPNWRSRGLTRIDNQPYLNVSAGMGYSPFAPFRIFCPSEVSLVTLTKR
;
A
#
# COMPACT_ATOMS: atom_id res chain seq x y z
N MET A 1 0.72 5.65 21.23
CA MET A 1 1.55 6.88 21.30
C MET A 1 0.68 8.02 20.78
N LYS A 2 0.24 8.95 21.66
CA LYS A 2 -0.57 10.10 21.20
C LYS A 2 0.31 10.96 20.28
N ARG A 3 -0.16 11.17 19.04
CA ARG A 3 0.47 12.12 18.14
C ARG A 3 0.39 13.52 18.78
N ASP A 4 1.54 14.19 18.79
CA ASP A 4 1.61 15.61 19.10
C ASP A 4 0.88 16.37 17.99
N SER A 5 -0.14 17.13 18.36
CA SER A 5 -0.97 17.92 17.44
C SER A 5 -0.31 19.21 16.98
N GLY A 6 1.02 19.24 16.94
CA GLY A 6 1.77 20.35 16.37
C GLY A 6 1.46 20.48 14.88
N GLU A 7 1.03 21.67 14.43
CA GLU A 7 0.85 21.98 13.02
C GLU A 7 2.11 21.58 12.23
N ARG A 8 1.97 20.58 11.36
CA ARG A 8 3.05 20.22 10.46
C ARG A 8 3.23 21.35 9.45
N ASN A 9 4.37 22.02 9.50
CA ASN A 9 4.77 22.89 8.41
C ASN A 9 5.06 22.02 7.19
N LEU A 10 4.08 21.91 6.30
CA LEU A 10 4.17 21.08 5.10
C LEU A 10 5.00 21.71 3.99
N GLY A 11 5.55 22.92 4.23
CA GLY A 11 6.28 23.65 3.20
C GLY A 11 5.37 24.20 2.10
N GLU A 12 5.98 24.60 0.99
CA GLU A 12 5.28 25.11 -0.19
C GLU A 12 4.55 23.97 -0.92
N LYS A 13 3.35 24.25 -1.44
CA LYS A 13 2.58 23.27 -2.20
C LYS A 13 3.32 22.86 -3.47
N LEU A 14 3.57 21.57 -3.62
CA LEU A 14 4.14 21.00 -4.83
C LEU A 14 3.15 21.09 -6.01
N PRO A 15 3.61 21.19 -7.27
CA PRO A 15 2.77 21.24 -8.46
C PRO A 15 2.19 19.86 -8.80
N ILE A 16 1.40 19.29 -7.88
CA ILE A 16 0.88 17.91 -7.96
C ILE A 16 -0.02 17.72 -9.19
N GLU A 17 -0.83 18.71 -9.55
CA GLU A 17 -1.71 18.62 -10.71
C GLU A 17 -0.93 18.52 -12.02
N GLU A 18 0.17 19.26 -12.15
CA GLU A 18 1.05 19.17 -13.31
C GLU A 18 1.75 17.82 -13.36
N PHE A 19 2.26 17.36 -12.23
CA PHE A 19 2.91 16.04 -12.10
C PHE A 19 1.94 14.91 -12.49
N ASP A 20 0.71 14.94 -11.97
CA ASP A 20 -0.31 13.96 -12.28
C ASP A 20 -0.67 13.95 -13.79
N ARG A 21 -0.83 15.13 -14.37
CA ARG A 21 -1.08 15.29 -15.81
C ARG A 21 0.05 14.69 -16.67
N GLN A 22 1.29 14.91 -16.27
CA GLN A 22 2.46 14.36 -16.95
C GLN A 22 2.54 12.82 -16.84
N LEU A 23 2.17 12.25 -15.70
CA LEU A 23 2.09 10.80 -15.54
C LEU A 23 0.95 10.20 -16.38
N GLN A 24 -0.25 10.82 -16.35
CA GLN A 24 -1.39 10.37 -17.13
C GLN A 24 -1.13 10.40 -18.63
N SER A 25 -0.41 11.42 -19.13
CA SER A 25 -0.02 11.50 -20.54
C SER A 25 0.89 10.35 -20.99
N ARG A 26 1.50 9.62 -20.04
CA ARG A 26 2.32 8.43 -20.24
C ARG A 26 1.59 7.12 -19.94
N GLY A 27 0.27 7.17 -19.78
CA GLY A 27 -0.57 6.00 -19.51
C GLY A 27 -0.64 5.56 -18.05
N TRP A 28 -0.15 6.37 -17.11
CA TRP A 28 -0.33 6.09 -15.69
C TRP A 28 -1.77 6.42 -15.26
N ILE A 29 -2.29 5.64 -14.33
CA ILE A 29 -3.63 5.84 -13.77
C ILE A 29 -3.48 6.34 -12.34
N ASN A 30 -4.01 7.53 -12.05
CA ASN A 30 -4.07 8.04 -10.69
C ASN A 30 -5.20 7.32 -9.93
N LEU A 31 -4.84 6.66 -8.83
CA LEU A 31 -5.75 5.92 -7.96
C LEU A 31 -5.98 6.58 -6.59
N ASN A 32 -5.58 7.83 -6.38
CA ASN A 32 -5.83 8.54 -5.12
C ASN A 32 -7.34 8.73 -4.92
N ASN A 33 -7.95 7.93 -4.03
CA ASN A 33 -9.39 7.86 -3.79
C ASN A 33 -10.18 7.68 -5.11
N LYS A 34 -9.66 6.83 -6.01
CA LYS A 34 -10.26 6.55 -7.32
C LYS A 34 -10.32 5.06 -7.60
N ARG A 35 -11.29 4.72 -8.45
CA ARG A 35 -11.49 3.38 -9.00
C ARG A 35 -11.41 3.43 -10.51
N SER A 36 -10.84 2.40 -11.11
CA SER A 36 -10.71 2.24 -12.55
C SER A 36 -10.81 0.77 -12.91
N SER A 37 -10.82 0.49 -14.20
CA SER A 37 -10.78 -0.86 -14.75
C SER A 37 -9.76 -0.91 -15.87
N ILE A 38 -8.98 -2.00 -15.91
CA ILE A 38 -8.05 -2.28 -17.00
C ILE A 38 -8.34 -3.64 -17.60
N SER A 39 -8.05 -3.83 -18.89
CA SER A 39 -8.18 -5.11 -19.56
C SER A 39 -6.80 -5.59 -20.01
N ILE A 40 -6.43 -6.80 -19.59
CA ILE A 40 -5.17 -7.44 -19.97
C ILE A 40 -5.48 -8.85 -20.48
N ASN A 41 -5.18 -9.13 -21.74
CA ASN A 41 -5.43 -10.44 -22.37
C ASN A 41 -6.88 -10.93 -22.23
N GLY A 42 -7.83 -10.01 -22.31
CA GLY A 42 -9.26 -10.31 -22.16
C GLY A 42 -9.74 -10.46 -20.71
N LEU A 43 -8.85 -10.38 -19.73
CA LEU A 43 -9.21 -10.36 -18.31
C LEU A 43 -9.52 -8.93 -17.88
N THR A 44 -10.68 -8.70 -17.32
CA THR A 44 -11.05 -7.41 -16.72
C THR A 44 -10.58 -7.36 -15.27
N ILE A 45 -9.76 -6.38 -14.96
CA ILE A 45 -9.23 -6.15 -13.62
C ILE A 45 -9.83 -4.85 -13.07
N ASP A 46 -10.54 -4.97 -11.96
CA ASP A 46 -11.01 -3.84 -11.16
C ASP A 46 -9.85 -3.34 -10.30
N ILE A 47 -9.48 -2.09 -10.47
CA ILE A 47 -8.41 -1.48 -9.68
C ILE A 47 -8.95 -0.29 -8.89
N ARG A 48 -8.59 -0.21 -7.63
CA ARG A 48 -8.98 0.90 -6.77
C ARG A 48 -7.88 1.26 -5.79
N GLY A 49 -7.79 2.52 -5.44
CA GLY A 49 -6.80 2.98 -4.50
C GLY A 49 -7.31 4.06 -3.57
N THR A 50 -6.62 4.21 -2.47
CA THR A 50 -6.83 5.31 -1.53
C THR A 50 -5.65 6.29 -1.58
N ASP A 51 -5.91 7.51 -1.18
CA ASP A 51 -4.86 8.45 -0.84
C ASP A 51 -4.14 8.03 0.46
N ASP A 52 -3.22 8.81 0.95
CA ASP A 52 -2.34 8.43 2.07
C ASP A 52 -3.10 8.25 3.38
N ALA A 53 -3.27 6.99 3.77
CA ALA A 53 -3.90 6.62 5.04
C ALA A 53 -3.08 7.02 6.27
N HIS A 54 -1.78 7.24 6.14
CA HIS A 54 -0.94 7.73 7.24
C HIS A 54 -1.22 9.20 7.56
N LEU A 55 -1.62 9.98 6.57
CA LEU A 55 -2.02 11.38 6.69
C LEU A 55 -3.54 11.56 6.87
N GLU A 56 -4.30 10.47 6.95
CA GLU A 56 -5.77 10.47 7.06
C GLU A 56 -6.45 11.14 5.83
N LEU A 57 -5.84 10.98 4.65
CA LEU A 57 -6.37 11.47 3.38
C LEU A 57 -7.15 10.41 2.60
N ASP A 58 -7.15 9.17 3.11
CA ASP A 58 -7.87 8.05 2.53
C ASP A 58 -9.40 8.25 2.64
N ASP A 59 -10.07 8.11 1.51
CA ASP A 59 -11.53 8.14 1.41
C ASP A 59 -11.97 6.88 0.65
N TYR A 60 -12.05 5.77 1.36
CA TYR A 60 -12.41 4.49 0.75
C TYR A 60 -13.88 4.44 0.33
N GLU A 61 -14.77 5.20 0.96
CA GLU A 61 -16.20 5.23 0.60
C GLU A 61 -16.40 5.61 -0.87
N ARG A 62 -15.56 6.49 -1.40
CA ARG A 62 -15.62 6.92 -2.83
C ARG A 62 -15.32 5.79 -3.81
N VAL A 63 -14.62 4.76 -3.41
CA VAL A 63 -14.15 3.66 -4.26
C VAL A 63 -14.73 2.31 -3.86
N SER A 64 -15.54 2.30 -2.80
CA SER A 64 -16.17 1.09 -2.25
C SER A 64 -17.18 0.47 -3.22
N GLY A 65 -17.59 -0.74 -2.90
CA GLY A 65 -18.61 -1.50 -3.61
C GLY A 65 -18.10 -2.78 -4.27
N LYS A 66 -19.00 -3.61 -4.75
CA LYS A 66 -18.68 -4.91 -5.34
C LYS A 66 -17.67 -4.78 -6.48
N LYS A 67 -16.79 -5.77 -6.59
CA LYS A 67 -15.84 -5.85 -7.71
C LYS A 67 -16.57 -5.97 -9.05
N SER A 68 -16.03 -5.29 -10.07
CA SER A 68 -16.60 -5.24 -11.42
C SER A 68 -15.81 -6.05 -12.45
N GLY A 69 -14.81 -6.84 -12.04
CA GLY A 69 -13.97 -7.66 -12.90
C GLY A 69 -13.74 -9.05 -12.34
N GLU A 70 -13.05 -9.87 -13.11
CA GLU A 70 -12.67 -11.23 -12.71
C GLU A 70 -11.60 -11.21 -11.61
N LEU A 71 -10.80 -10.15 -11.57
CA LEU A 71 -9.79 -9.88 -10.55
C LEU A 71 -10.00 -8.47 -10.01
N SER A 72 -9.79 -8.30 -8.71
CA SER A 72 -9.82 -6.99 -8.06
C SER A 72 -8.52 -6.72 -7.31
N ILE A 73 -7.96 -5.53 -7.54
CA ILE A 73 -6.70 -5.10 -6.94
C ILE A 73 -6.91 -3.79 -6.18
N GLY A 74 -6.58 -3.81 -4.89
CA GLY A 74 -6.50 -2.63 -4.05
C GLY A 74 -5.09 -2.07 -3.99
N VAL A 75 -4.95 -0.75 -3.94
CA VAL A 75 -3.66 -0.06 -3.78
C VAL A 75 -3.79 0.98 -2.68
N THR A 76 -2.89 0.96 -1.72
CA THR A 76 -2.80 1.98 -0.67
C THR A 76 -1.34 2.28 -0.35
N HIS A 77 -1.02 3.54 -0.02
CA HIS A 77 0.34 3.84 0.38
C HIS A 77 0.67 3.16 1.71
N ALA A 78 -0.11 3.40 2.75
CA ALA A 78 0.11 2.86 4.08
C ALA A 78 -0.97 1.83 4.45
N PRO A 79 -0.58 0.60 4.85
CA PRO A 79 -1.50 -0.50 5.10
C PRO A 79 -2.16 -0.40 6.49
N TYR A 80 -3.00 0.61 6.70
CA TYR A 80 -3.79 0.75 7.92
C TYR A 80 -4.96 -0.23 7.95
N GLY A 81 -5.23 -0.81 9.12
CA GLY A 81 -6.28 -1.82 9.32
C GLY A 81 -7.63 -1.37 8.77
N ARG A 82 -8.06 -0.11 9.03
CA ARG A 82 -9.32 0.42 8.52
C ARG A 82 -9.47 0.36 7.00
N VAL A 83 -8.39 0.60 6.26
CA VAL A 83 -8.39 0.51 4.79
C VAL A 83 -8.40 -0.94 4.33
N LEU A 84 -7.56 -1.78 4.96
CA LEU A 84 -7.49 -3.20 4.64
C LEU A 84 -8.81 -3.93 4.92
N ASP A 85 -9.46 -3.62 6.04
CA ASP A 85 -10.74 -4.21 6.43
C ASP A 85 -11.86 -3.77 5.47
N ALA A 86 -11.89 -2.51 5.06
CA ALA A 86 -12.83 -2.01 4.07
C ALA A 86 -12.64 -2.67 2.70
N MET A 87 -11.38 -2.83 2.25
CA MET A 87 -11.05 -3.57 1.03
C MET A 87 -11.46 -5.06 1.14
N ALA A 88 -11.30 -5.66 2.32
CA ALA A 88 -11.70 -7.05 2.56
C ALA A 88 -13.23 -7.23 2.51
N GLN A 89 -14.00 -6.28 3.03
CA GLN A 89 -15.47 -6.28 2.96
C GLN A 89 -15.98 -6.21 1.52
N ASP A 90 -15.25 -5.53 0.64
CA ASP A 90 -15.55 -5.45 -0.79
C ASP A 90 -14.98 -6.65 -1.61
N GLU A 91 -14.48 -7.67 -0.93
CA GLU A 91 -13.94 -8.91 -1.53
C GLU A 91 -12.81 -8.62 -2.53
N ILE A 92 -11.91 -7.67 -2.22
CA ILE A 92 -10.70 -7.44 -3.01
C ILE A 92 -9.81 -8.69 -2.96
N ASP A 93 -9.26 -9.11 -4.10
CA ASP A 93 -8.47 -10.33 -4.19
C ASP A 93 -7.02 -10.11 -3.74
N LEU A 94 -6.42 -8.97 -4.10
CA LEU A 94 -5.02 -8.64 -3.81
C LEU A 94 -4.87 -7.15 -3.47
N ILE A 95 -4.13 -6.85 -2.41
CA ILE A 95 -3.81 -5.48 -2.00
C ILE A 95 -2.30 -5.26 -2.09
N PHE A 96 -1.91 -4.16 -2.74
CA PHE A 96 -0.54 -3.66 -2.72
C PHE A 96 -0.41 -2.48 -1.78
N ALA A 97 0.62 -2.51 -0.93
CA ALA A 97 0.93 -1.44 0.00
C ALA A 97 2.45 -1.22 0.13
N GLY A 98 2.83 -0.06 0.63
CA GLY A 98 4.20 0.32 0.90
C GLY A 98 4.39 0.87 2.31
N HIS A 99 4.96 2.07 2.45
CA HIS A 99 5.09 2.88 3.67
C HIS A 99 6.00 2.32 4.77
N THR A 100 5.90 1.04 5.06
CA THR A 100 6.59 0.39 6.20
C THR A 100 8.11 0.31 6.03
N HIS A 101 8.62 0.47 4.81
CA HIS A 101 10.02 0.20 4.46
C HIS A 101 10.51 -1.18 4.93
N GLY A 102 9.61 -2.17 5.01
CA GLY A 102 9.86 -3.49 5.58
C GLY A 102 10.14 -3.46 7.09
N GLY A 103 9.79 -2.34 7.76
CA GLY A 103 10.12 -2.05 9.14
C GLY A 103 11.52 -1.49 9.33
N GLN A 104 12.29 -1.30 8.25
CA GLN A 104 13.58 -0.65 8.12
C GLN A 104 14.68 -1.12 9.10
N VAL A 105 14.36 -1.25 10.40
CA VAL A 105 15.20 -1.86 11.44
C VAL A 105 14.55 -3.15 11.88
N ARG A 106 15.25 -4.26 11.65
CA ARG A 106 14.77 -5.61 11.99
C ARG A 106 15.77 -6.29 12.89
N MET A 107 15.30 -7.24 13.68
CA MET A 107 16.14 -8.12 14.49
C MET A 107 16.09 -9.54 13.91
N PRO A 108 17.22 -10.26 13.88
CA PRO A 108 17.21 -11.68 13.59
C PRO A 108 16.26 -12.42 14.55
N TRP A 109 15.50 -13.37 14.02
CA TRP A 109 14.57 -14.18 14.78
C TRP A 109 14.53 -15.60 14.21
N PHE A 110 14.10 -16.57 14.99
CA PHE A 110 13.94 -17.94 14.51
C PHE A 110 13.09 -17.97 13.24
N GLY A 111 13.67 -18.49 12.14
CA GLY A 111 13.01 -18.53 10.83
C GLY A 111 12.99 -17.22 10.02
N GLY A 112 13.80 -16.21 10.41
CA GLY A 112 13.88 -14.96 9.63
C GLY A 112 14.27 -13.73 10.45
N SER A 113 13.55 -12.64 10.26
CA SER A 113 13.74 -11.40 11.03
C SER A 113 12.40 -10.75 11.34
N ARG A 114 12.31 -10.06 12.47
CA ARG A 114 11.14 -9.29 12.87
C ARG A 114 11.42 -7.80 12.85
N SER A 115 10.48 -7.01 12.35
CA SER A 115 10.53 -5.56 12.45
C SER A 115 10.36 -5.08 13.88
N LEU A 116 11.03 -4.01 14.25
CA LEU A 116 10.81 -3.32 15.52
C LEU A 116 9.58 -2.39 15.46
N THR A 117 9.30 -1.84 14.28
CA THR A 117 8.15 -0.96 14.05
C THR A 117 7.67 -1.08 12.61
N THR A 118 6.42 -0.76 12.35
CA THR A 118 5.83 -0.68 11.00
C THR A 118 5.44 0.74 10.63
N ASN A 119 5.51 1.67 11.58
CA ASN A 119 5.00 3.04 11.46
C ASN A 119 3.52 3.13 11.03
N CYS A 120 2.76 2.07 11.25
CA CYS A 120 1.31 1.95 11.07
C CYS A 120 0.76 0.97 12.11
N ASP A 121 -0.50 0.61 12.03
CA ASP A 121 -1.15 -0.34 12.97
C ASP A 121 -0.97 -1.81 12.57
N LEU A 122 -0.22 -2.08 11.50
CA LEU A 122 0.03 -3.44 11.03
C LEU A 122 0.93 -4.21 12.02
N PRO A 123 0.65 -5.50 12.28
CA PRO A 123 1.55 -6.35 13.05
C PRO A 123 2.95 -6.43 12.44
N ASN A 124 3.99 -6.39 13.28
CA ASN A 124 5.39 -6.33 12.85
C ASN A 124 5.82 -7.45 11.89
N TRP A 125 5.18 -8.62 11.96
CA TRP A 125 5.47 -9.75 11.07
C TRP A 125 4.92 -9.55 9.64
N ARG A 126 3.93 -8.66 9.44
CA ARG A 126 3.36 -8.32 8.14
C ARG A 126 4.02 -7.10 7.47
N SER A 127 5.10 -6.59 8.04
CA SER A 127 5.75 -5.36 7.57
C SER A 127 6.34 -5.44 6.15
N ARG A 128 6.42 -6.64 5.55
CA ARG A 128 6.86 -6.85 4.16
C ARG A 128 6.42 -8.20 3.61
N GLY A 129 6.44 -8.30 2.28
CA GLY A 129 6.17 -9.52 1.54
C GLY A 129 4.69 -9.81 1.39
N LEU A 130 4.39 -10.95 0.78
CA LEU A 130 3.03 -11.41 0.54
C LEU A 130 2.51 -12.17 1.76
N THR A 131 1.39 -11.75 2.29
CA THR A 131 0.71 -12.37 3.44
C THR A 131 -0.77 -12.54 3.16
N ARG A 132 -1.39 -13.54 3.79
CA ARG A 132 -2.84 -13.73 3.82
C ARG A 132 -3.25 -14.19 5.20
N ILE A 133 -4.37 -13.72 5.72
CA ILE A 133 -4.99 -14.20 6.95
C ILE A 133 -6.34 -14.79 6.57
N ASP A 134 -6.53 -16.07 6.83
CA ASP A 134 -7.76 -16.82 6.53
C ASP A 134 -8.34 -16.47 5.14
N ASN A 135 -9.59 -16.04 5.09
CA ASN A 135 -10.31 -15.67 3.86
C ASN A 135 -10.12 -14.21 3.44
N GLN A 136 -9.20 -13.47 4.08
CA GLN A 136 -8.91 -12.09 3.72
C GLN A 136 -8.18 -11.99 2.37
N PRO A 137 -8.13 -10.79 1.76
CA PRO A 137 -7.30 -10.52 0.59
C PRO A 137 -5.84 -10.92 0.79
N TYR A 138 -5.17 -11.29 -0.29
CA TYR A 138 -3.72 -11.27 -0.27
C TYR A 138 -3.24 -9.84 -0.08
N LEU A 139 -2.30 -9.64 0.85
CA LEU A 139 -1.65 -8.35 1.08
C LEU A 139 -0.16 -8.47 0.74
N ASN A 140 0.30 -7.70 -0.24
CA ASN A 140 1.72 -7.54 -0.51
C ASN A 140 2.18 -6.17 -0.01
N VAL A 141 3.03 -6.18 1.02
CA VAL A 141 3.67 -4.96 1.53
C VAL A 141 5.09 -4.89 0.99
N SER A 142 5.37 -3.90 0.16
CA SER A 142 6.72 -3.70 -0.39
C SER A 142 7.65 -3.12 0.67
N ALA A 143 8.84 -3.73 0.83
CA ALA A 143 9.90 -3.12 1.62
C ALA A 143 10.53 -1.91 0.92
N GLY A 144 10.36 -1.80 -0.39
CA GLY A 144 10.86 -0.70 -1.19
C GLY A 144 12.38 -0.60 -1.23
N MET A 145 12.87 0.37 -1.99
CA MET A 145 14.31 0.63 -2.16
C MET A 145 14.81 1.83 -1.33
N GLY A 146 13.91 2.72 -0.93
CA GLY A 146 14.22 3.90 -0.14
C GLY A 146 14.29 3.65 1.36
N TYR A 147 14.45 4.70 2.10
CA TYR A 147 14.43 4.74 3.57
C TYR A 147 13.74 6.02 4.04
N SER A 148 13.32 6.03 5.30
CA SER A 148 12.77 7.23 5.91
C SER A 148 13.86 8.30 6.07
N PRO A 149 13.60 9.56 5.73
CA PRO A 149 14.57 10.66 5.94
C PRO A 149 14.93 10.85 7.43
N PHE A 150 14.07 10.43 8.34
CA PHE A 150 14.31 10.50 9.79
C PHE A 150 15.17 9.36 10.33
N ALA A 151 15.40 8.31 9.53
CA ALA A 151 16.23 7.17 9.86
C ALA A 151 16.91 6.67 8.58
N PRO A 152 17.98 7.32 8.10
CA PRO A 152 18.56 7.08 6.78
C PRO A 152 19.44 5.83 6.75
N PHE A 153 18.99 4.72 7.33
CA PHE A 153 19.70 3.46 7.36
C PHE A 153 18.72 2.28 7.41
N ARG A 154 19.18 1.12 6.97
CA ARG A 154 18.48 -0.17 7.09
C ARG A 154 19.33 -1.16 7.85
N ILE A 155 18.75 -1.89 8.82
CA ILE A 155 19.41 -2.92 9.60
C ILE A 155 18.66 -4.24 9.42
N PHE A 156 19.33 -5.28 8.94
CA PHE A 156 18.74 -6.58 8.59
C PHE A 156 17.47 -6.50 7.70
N CYS A 157 17.35 -5.41 6.95
CA CYS A 157 16.24 -5.11 6.08
C CYS A 157 16.74 -4.56 4.73
N PRO A 158 17.29 -5.39 3.85
CA PRO A 158 17.78 -4.94 2.56
C PRO A 158 16.66 -4.30 1.74
N SER A 159 17.05 -3.45 0.79
CA SER A 159 16.14 -2.92 -0.23
C SER A 159 15.57 -4.08 -1.06
N GLU A 160 14.29 -3.96 -1.44
CA GLU A 160 13.56 -5.04 -2.09
C GLU A 160 12.59 -4.50 -3.14
N VAL A 161 12.47 -5.25 -4.23
CA VAL A 161 11.41 -5.11 -5.23
C VAL A 161 10.66 -6.43 -5.27
N SER A 162 9.33 -6.38 -5.20
CA SER A 162 8.47 -7.56 -5.26
C SER A 162 7.97 -7.79 -6.69
N LEU A 163 8.21 -8.98 -7.24
CA LEU A 163 7.54 -9.45 -8.45
C LEU A 163 6.42 -10.40 -8.05
N VAL A 164 5.19 -10.02 -8.34
CA VAL A 164 4.00 -10.84 -8.06
C VAL A 164 3.47 -11.41 -9.37
N THR A 165 3.39 -12.73 -9.47
CA THR A 165 2.82 -13.43 -10.62
C THR A 165 1.43 -13.94 -10.28
N LEU A 166 0.45 -13.57 -11.09
CA LEU A 166 -0.93 -14.04 -10.97
C LEU A 166 -1.17 -15.15 -12.01
N THR A 167 -1.66 -16.29 -11.55
CA THR A 167 -1.97 -17.43 -12.41
C THR A 167 -3.41 -17.87 -12.22
N LYS A 168 -4.08 -18.23 -13.32
CA LYS A 168 -5.38 -18.87 -13.26
C LYS A 168 -5.22 -20.29 -12.71
N ARG A 169 -6.05 -20.66 -11.74
CA ARG A 169 -6.19 -22.05 -11.30
C ARG A 169 -7.17 -22.82 -12.17
#